data_92bddf9320308de17d40e655107f9d6a
#
_entry.id   92bddf9320308de17d40e655107f9d6a
#
_cell.length_a   1.000
_cell.length_b   1.000
_cell.length_c   1.000
_cell.angle_alpha   90.00
_cell.angle_beta   90.00
_cell.angle_gamma   90.00
#
_symmetry.space_group_name_H-M   'P 1'
#
loop_
_entity.id
_entity.type
_entity.pdbx_description
1 polymer ?
#
loop_
_entity_poly.entity_id
_entity_poly.type
_entity_poly.pdbx_seq_one_letter_code
_entity_poly.pdbx_strand_id
1 'polypeptide(L)'
;MPIFYTDDQLIELMSQSTDPSNTWSTIWETITREGTPLVDEGSLRMTFLFDAAAVSDMDVESVHVWINRLTDKERVAQGFMKNVPGTTVWARTVEVPPSLRAAYCFRMNAGEHRPPGHNRYPHSRDPHARNGHLVIDGDYGLSLLQGPDVVEVPESSAWQHVDLAHPSRSITGSISGLPTYLYLPIIPHKDLPLVVLIDADVWFQRLKLDQVLDYLIAQGHMPACAVLGIGFTDPARRRQLLGANNELTALLTGPAVEYAQRQAQSAGHTIAHDTIIIAGQSLGGLTSLWAALRHPDQIRSVIASSPSLWWRPEDGCTPADLATINVPWLVEQILTEAPNHSAHSASDTCDMLPPAYLDVGIREGMSVAHMHGLHFAMTSRNWEHRFEVWDGGHDFAWWREALPHRLSQALRTLPPATVNYQ
;
A
#
# COMPACT_ATOMS: atom_id res chain seq x y z
N MET A 1 13.57 18.60 -25.53
CA MET A 1 12.82 19.05 -24.34
C MET A 1 11.62 18.15 -24.22
N PRO A 2 11.26 17.69 -23.04
CA PRO A 2 10.01 16.97 -22.86
C PRO A 2 8.84 17.86 -23.32
N ILE A 3 7.88 17.27 -24.01
CA ILE A 3 6.72 17.99 -24.50
C ILE A 3 5.73 18.13 -23.36
N PHE A 4 5.36 19.35 -23.02
CA PHE A 4 4.27 19.63 -22.10
C PHE A 4 3.18 20.48 -22.80
N TYR A 5 1.94 20.03 -22.68
CA TYR A 5 0.74 20.77 -23.06
C TYR A 5 -0.29 20.64 -21.95
N THR A 6 -0.97 21.72 -21.61
CA THR A 6 -2.20 21.61 -20.82
C THR A 6 -3.34 21.06 -21.69
N ASP A 7 -4.41 20.56 -21.04
CA ASP A 7 -5.62 20.14 -21.74
C ASP A 7 -6.19 21.27 -22.62
N ASP A 8 -6.21 22.54 -22.16
CA ASP A 8 -6.66 23.67 -22.92
C ASP A 8 -5.75 23.95 -24.13
N GLN A 9 -4.43 23.89 -23.99
CA GLN A 9 -3.49 24.07 -25.12
C GLN A 9 -3.63 22.96 -26.17
N LEU A 10 -3.86 21.71 -25.78
CA LEU A 10 -4.12 20.61 -26.72
C LEU A 10 -5.42 20.85 -27.49
N ILE A 11 -6.49 21.27 -26.82
CA ILE A 11 -7.78 21.59 -27.46
C ILE A 11 -7.64 22.73 -28.41
N GLU A 12 -6.96 23.83 -28.04
CA GLU A 12 -6.74 24.98 -28.90
C GLU A 12 -5.93 24.60 -30.14
N LEU A 13 -4.81 23.91 -29.98
CA LEU A 13 -3.94 23.43 -31.04
C LEU A 13 -4.72 22.60 -32.08
N MET A 14 -5.49 21.62 -31.58
CA MET A 14 -6.28 20.75 -32.46
C MET A 14 -7.44 21.47 -33.15
N SER A 15 -8.08 22.41 -32.47
CA SER A 15 -9.16 23.22 -33.05
C SER A 15 -8.69 24.19 -34.18
N GLN A 16 -7.43 24.61 -34.12
CA GLN A 16 -6.81 25.50 -35.11
C GLN A 16 -6.09 24.75 -36.23
N SER A 17 -5.90 23.45 -36.12
CA SER A 17 -5.16 22.63 -37.09
C SER A 17 -5.92 22.51 -38.41
N THR A 18 -5.21 22.74 -39.51
CA THR A 18 -5.72 22.48 -40.87
C THR A 18 -5.66 21.04 -41.29
N ASP A 19 -4.84 20.24 -40.62
CA ASP A 19 -4.73 18.78 -40.76
C ASP A 19 -4.68 18.12 -39.37
N PRO A 20 -5.84 17.99 -38.67
CA PRO A 20 -5.89 17.45 -37.33
C PRO A 20 -5.30 16.04 -37.18
N SER A 21 -5.52 15.16 -38.17
CA SER A 21 -5.06 13.77 -38.12
C SER A 21 -3.53 13.67 -38.09
N ASN A 22 -2.85 14.40 -38.99
CA ASN A 22 -1.39 14.39 -39.05
C ASN A 22 -0.77 15.11 -37.84
N THR A 23 -1.35 16.25 -37.45
CA THR A 23 -0.92 16.97 -36.24
C THR A 23 -0.99 16.10 -35.01
N TRP A 24 -2.12 15.41 -34.81
CA TRP A 24 -2.31 14.54 -33.67
C TRP A 24 -1.36 13.35 -33.69
N SER A 25 -1.21 12.67 -34.83
CA SER A 25 -0.32 11.51 -34.95
C SER A 25 1.10 11.85 -34.49
N THR A 26 1.64 12.97 -34.90
CA THR A 26 2.98 13.44 -34.53
C THR A 26 3.10 13.72 -33.04
N ILE A 27 2.09 14.34 -32.42
CA ILE A 27 2.05 14.63 -30.98
C ILE A 27 1.93 13.33 -30.20
N TRP A 28 1.01 12.45 -30.61
CA TRP A 28 0.72 11.21 -29.92
C TRP A 28 1.90 10.23 -29.92
N GLU A 29 2.62 10.12 -31.03
CA GLU A 29 3.88 9.35 -31.07
C GLU A 29 4.89 9.80 -30.02
N THR A 30 5.02 11.13 -29.84
CA THR A 30 5.94 11.66 -28.85
C THR A 30 5.44 11.41 -27.44
N ILE A 31 4.15 11.62 -27.18
CA ILE A 31 3.52 11.36 -25.87
C ILE A 31 3.67 9.90 -25.45
N THR A 32 3.37 8.96 -26.36
CA THR A 32 3.46 7.53 -26.04
C THR A 32 4.89 7.06 -25.79
N ARG A 33 5.86 7.69 -26.45
CA ARG A 33 7.28 7.40 -26.22
C ARG A 33 7.79 7.95 -24.88
N GLU A 34 7.35 9.14 -24.48
CA GLU A 34 7.79 9.79 -23.24
C GLU A 34 6.99 9.35 -22.01
N GLY A 35 5.81 8.79 -22.23
CA GLY A 35 4.87 8.36 -21.19
C GLY A 35 3.98 9.49 -20.65
N THR A 36 2.91 9.06 -19.96
CA THR A 36 1.90 9.94 -19.33
C THR A 36 1.92 9.76 -17.80
N PRO A 37 1.50 10.77 -17.02
CA PRO A 37 1.12 12.12 -17.43
C PRO A 37 2.30 12.92 -17.98
N LEU A 38 1.99 13.94 -18.82
CA LEU A 38 2.98 14.94 -19.21
C LEU A 38 3.30 15.82 -18.00
N VAL A 39 4.57 16.09 -17.78
CA VAL A 39 5.05 16.83 -16.60
C VAL A 39 5.58 18.19 -17.04
N ASP A 40 5.07 19.27 -16.42
CA ASP A 40 5.64 20.61 -16.56
C ASP A 40 6.80 20.77 -15.56
N GLU A 41 8.03 20.70 -16.07
CA GLU A 41 9.25 20.76 -15.21
C GLU A 41 9.38 22.08 -14.43
N GLY A 42 8.66 23.12 -14.81
CA GLY A 42 8.68 24.43 -14.12
C GLY A 42 7.49 24.65 -13.17
N SER A 43 6.58 23.69 -13.06
CA SER A 43 5.37 23.84 -12.26
C SER A 43 4.92 22.50 -11.65
N LEU A 44 3.88 22.56 -10.83
CA LEU A 44 3.25 21.36 -10.24
C LEU A 44 2.19 20.74 -11.15
N ARG A 45 2.10 21.16 -12.44
CA ARG A 45 1.04 20.68 -13.33
C ARG A 45 1.45 19.42 -14.06
N MET A 46 0.51 18.47 -14.11
CA MET A 46 0.62 17.26 -14.91
C MET A 46 -0.63 17.09 -15.77
N THR A 47 -0.43 16.74 -17.04
CA THR A 47 -1.55 16.51 -17.98
C THR A 47 -1.71 15.01 -18.21
N PHE A 48 -2.83 14.49 -17.76
CA PHE A 48 -3.25 13.11 -17.97
C PHE A 48 -3.95 12.99 -19.32
N LEU A 49 -3.65 11.90 -20.05
CA LEU A 49 -4.17 11.65 -21.38
C LEU A 49 -4.68 10.21 -21.44
N PHE A 50 -5.83 10.01 -22.06
CA PHE A 50 -6.45 8.69 -22.16
C PHE A 50 -7.14 8.52 -23.52
N ASP A 51 -6.68 7.55 -24.31
CA ASP A 51 -7.34 7.15 -25.55
C ASP A 51 -8.43 6.12 -25.24
N ALA A 52 -9.67 6.57 -25.25
CA ALA A 52 -10.82 5.73 -24.91
C ALA A 52 -11.04 4.62 -25.95
N ALA A 53 -10.77 4.85 -27.23
CA ALA A 53 -10.95 3.86 -28.29
C ALA A 53 -9.91 2.74 -28.25
N ALA A 54 -8.74 2.98 -27.64
CA ALA A 54 -7.70 1.96 -27.49
C ALA A 54 -8.07 0.88 -26.45
N VAL A 55 -9.04 1.16 -25.57
CA VAL A 55 -9.37 0.27 -24.42
C VAL A 55 -10.83 -0.15 -24.36
N SER A 56 -11.71 0.43 -25.17
CA SER A 56 -13.14 0.13 -25.18
C SER A 56 -13.78 0.40 -26.54
N ASP A 57 -14.60 -0.54 -26.98
CA ASP A 57 -15.49 -0.35 -28.14
C ASP A 57 -16.78 0.40 -27.80
N MET A 58 -16.97 0.81 -26.54
CA MET A 58 -18.14 1.54 -26.09
C MET A 58 -18.09 3.01 -26.56
N ASP A 59 -19.24 3.60 -26.80
CA ASP A 59 -19.36 5.03 -26.95
C ASP A 59 -19.12 5.70 -25.57
N VAL A 60 -17.97 6.39 -25.45
CA VAL A 60 -17.53 6.98 -24.19
C VAL A 60 -17.98 8.45 -24.16
N GLU A 61 -19.00 8.72 -23.37
CA GLU A 61 -19.56 10.07 -23.21
C GLU A 61 -18.75 10.96 -22.27
N SER A 62 -18.05 10.36 -21.31
CA SER A 62 -17.22 11.07 -20.33
C SER A 62 -16.09 10.21 -19.81
N VAL A 63 -14.98 10.83 -19.48
CA VAL A 63 -13.83 10.21 -18.80
C VAL A 63 -13.46 11.05 -17.58
N HIS A 64 -13.10 10.36 -16.52
CA HIS A 64 -12.64 10.94 -15.29
C HIS A 64 -11.30 10.32 -14.88
N VAL A 65 -10.25 11.14 -14.72
CA VAL A 65 -9.00 10.68 -14.08
C VAL A 65 -9.22 10.67 -12.57
N TRP A 66 -9.30 9.47 -12.03
CA TRP A 66 -9.38 9.26 -10.59
C TRP A 66 -7.96 9.16 -10.02
N ILE A 67 -7.58 10.09 -9.17
CA ILE A 67 -6.31 10.10 -8.44
C ILE A 67 -6.64 10.11 -6.95
N ASN A 68 -6.09 9.14 -6.21
CA ASN A 68 -6.35 9.01 -4.78
C ASN A 68 -6.03 10.32 -4.05
N ARG A 69 -7.02 10.87 -3.33
CA ARG A 69 -6.95 12.13 -2.54
C ARG A 69 -6.64 13.40 -3.33
N LEU A 70 -6.72 13.34 -4.65
CA LEU A 70 -6.53 14.54 -5.49
C LEU A 70 -7.76 14.87 -6.32
N THR A 71 -8.37 13.87 -6.96
CA THR A 71 -9.57 14.07 -7.80
C THR A 71 -10.71 13.14 -7.38
N ASP A 72 -10.70 12.65 -6.15
CA ASP A 72 -11.76 11.83 -5.56
C ASP A 72 -12.56 12.63 -4.51
N LYS A 73 -13.60 12.01 -3.97
CA LYS A 73 -14.46 12.53 -2.89
C LYS A 73 -15.01 13.93 -3.22
N GLU A 74 -14.72 14.90 -2.37
CA GLU A 74 -15.20 16.30 -2.54
C GLU A 74 -14.56 17.01 -3.73
N ARG A 75 -13.50 16.43 -4.33
CA ARG A 75 -12.75 17.01 -5.44
C ARG A 75 -13.02 16.32 -6.78
N VAL A 76 -14.06 15.49 -6.86
CA VAL A 76 -14.39 14.71 -8.06
C VAL A 76 -14.52 15.60 -9.33
N ALA A 77 -15.03 16.83 -9.20
CA ALA A 77 -15.15 17.77 -10.31
C ALA A 77 -13.80 18.12 -10.98
N GLN A 78 -12.69 18.02 -10.25
CA GLN A 78 -11.35 18.32 -10.78
C GLN A 78 -10.81 17.25 -11.73
N GLY A 79 -11.34 16.01 -11.65
CA GLY A 79 -10.89 14.89 -12.45
C GLY A 79 -11.61 14.69 -13.77
N PHE A 80 -12.71 15.41 -14.06
CA PHE A 80 -13.39 15.29 -15.36
C PHE A 80 -12.49 15.78 -16.49
N MET A 81 -12.32 14.92 -17.50
CA MET A 81 -11.46 15.16 -18.65
C MET A 81 -12.24 15.79 -19.78
N LYS A 82 -11.55 16.50 -20.66
CA LYS A 82 -12.10 17.10 -21.88
C LYS A 82 -11.67 16.27 -23.08
N ASN A 83 -12.57 16.05 -24.03
CA ASN A 83 -12.21 15.41 -25.30
C ASN A 83 -11.34 16.36 -26.13
N VAL A 84 -10.27 15.83 -26.71
CA VAL A 84 -9.40 16.56 -27.64
C VAL A 84 -10.04 16.51 -29.03
N PRO A 85 -10.41 17.67 -29.64
CA PRO A 85 -11.19 17.72 -30.88
C PRO A 85 -10.56 16.91 -32.02
N GLY A 86 -11.39 16.14 -32.72
CA GLY A 86 -10.95 15.30 -33.85
C GLY A 86 -10.18 14.03 -33.44
N THR A 87 -10.18 13.68 -32.18
CA THR A 87 -9.54 12.47 -31.67
C THR A 87 -10.47 11.68 -30.74
N THR A 88 -10.05 10.47 -30.36
CA THR A 88 -10.67 9.63 -29.32
C THR A 88 -10.05 9.86 -27.93
N VAL A 89 -9.13 10.82 -27.83
CA VAL A 89 -8.35 11.08 -26.63
C VAL A 89 -9.02 12.12 -25.73
N TRP A 90 -8.93 11.87 -24.45
CA TRP A 90 -9.37 12.75 -23.39
C TRP A 90 -8.16 13.28 -22.62
N ALA A 91 -8.21 14.54 -22.22
CA ALA A 91 -7.12 15.22 -21.52
C ALA A 91 -7.60 15.94 -20.26
N ARG A 92 -6.77 15.96 -19.23
CA ARG A 92 -6.99 16.75 -18.02
C ARG A 92 -5.67 17.18 -17.40
N THR A 93 -5.51 18.47 -17.17
CA THR A 93 -4.40 19.02 -16.39
C THR A 93 -4.79 19.15 -14.93
N VAL A 94 -3.95 18.63 -14.04
CA VAL A 94 -4.14 18.63 -12.59
C VAL A 94 -2.87 19.15 -11.93
N GLU A 95 -3.01 19.92 -10.86
CA GLU A 95 -1.89 20.27 -9.99
C GLU A 95 -1.58 19.08 -9.09
N VAL A 96 -0.35 18.55 -9.18
CA VAL A 96 0.13 17.40 -8.41
C VAL A 96 1.18 17.88 -7.41
N PRO A 97 0.98 17.66 -6.11
CA PRO A 97 1.97 18.01 -5.11
C PRO A 97 3.31 17.34 -5.38
N PRO A 98 4.45 18.02 -5.13
CA PRO A 98 5.75 17.57 -5.58
C PRO A 98 6.21 16.25 -4.94
N SER A 99 5.81 15.99 -3.69
CA SER A 99 6.19 14.78 -2.92
C SER A 99 5.13 13.66 -2.96
N LEU A 100 4.02 13.84 -3.69
CA LEU A 100 2.89 12.92 -3.68
C LEU A 100 3.24 11.55 -4.28
N ARG A 101 2.85 10.47 -3.59
CA ARG A 101 2.65 9.13 -4.14
C ARG A 101 1.18 8.76 -4.10
N ALA A 102 0.59 8.45 -5.24
CA ALA A 102 -0.82 8.09 -5.34
C ALA A 102 -1.07 7.04 -6.44
N ALA A 103 -2.09 6.21 -6.25
CA ALA A 103 -2.65 5.42 -7.32
C ALA A 103 -3.60 6.27 -8.18
N TYR A 104 -3.63 6.00 -9.48
CA TYR A 104 -4.62 6.61 -10.39
C TYR A 104 -5.11 5.62 -11.44
N CYS A 105 -6.27 5.93 -12.01
CA CYS A 105 -6.86 5.23 -13.15
C CYS A 105 -7.82 6.15 -13.91
N PHE A 106 -8.21 5.72 -15.09
CA PHE A 106 -9.24 6.41 -15.89
C PHE A 106 -10.59 5.69 -15.73
N ARG A 107 -11.64 6.43 -15.42
CA ARG A 107 -13.00 5.91 -15.27
C ARG A 107 -13.84 6.42 -16.43
N MET A 108 -14.40 5.51 -17.19
CA MET A 108 -15.23 5.82 -18.34
C MET A 108 -16.69 5.97 -17.93
N ASN A 109 -17.42 6.89 -18.59
CA ASN A 109 -18.85 7.18 -18.29
C ASN A 109 -19.09 7.49 -16.81
N ALA A 110 -18.18 8.27 -16.20
CA ALA A 110 -18.21 8.61 -14.78
C ALA A 110 -19.27 9.66 -14.39
N GLY A 111 -20.27 9.91 -15.25
CA GLY A 111 -21.38 10.82 -14.98
C GLY A 111 -22.34 10.32 -13.90
N GLU A 112 -23.48 11.04 -13.73
CA GLU A 112 -24.50 10.72 -12.69
C GLU A 112 -25.14 9.33 -12.83
N HIS A 113 -25.03 8.67 -13.98
CA HIS A 113 -25.62 7.36 -14.25
C HIS A 113 -24.65 6.23 -13.95
N ARG A 114 -24.64 5.81 -12.68
CA ARG A 114 -24.02 4.56 -12.28
C ARG A 114 -24.87 3.41 -12.84
N PRO A 115 -24.28 2.45 -13.60
CA PRO A 115 -25.05 1.28 -14.03
C PRO A 115 -25.69 0.58 -12.83
N PRO A 116 -26.98 0.23 -12.87
CA PRO A 116 -27.63 -0.47 -11.78
C PRO A 116 -26.89 -1.78 -11.46
N GLY A 117 -26.56 -2.00 -10.19
CA GLY A 117 -25.89 -3.22 -9.72
C GLY A 117 -24.38 -3.22 -9.80
N HIS A 118 -23.72 -2.23 -10.35
CA HIS A 118 -22.25 -2.10 -10.34
C HIS A 118 -21.76 -1.18 -9.22
N ASN A 119 -20.99 -1.74 -8.30
CA ASN A 119 -20.37 -0.95 -7.23
C ASN A 119 -19.19 -0.09 -7.70
N ARG A 120 -18.71 -0.28 -8.94
CA ARG A 120 -17.55 0.45 -9.51
C ARG A 120 -17.82 0.82 -10.96
N TYR A 121 -17.33 1.98 -11.39
CA TYR A 121 -17.29 2.34 -12.81
C TYR A 121 -16.26 1.45 -13.52
N PRO A 122 -16.50 1.11 -14.81
CA PRO A 122 -15.46 0.57 -15.67
C PRO A 122 -14.24 1.50 -15.60
N HIS A 123 -13.08 0.95 -15.32
CA HIS A 123 -11.86 1.75 -15.25
C HIS A 123 -10.70 1.02 -15.92
N SER A 124 -9.77 1.81 -16.42
CA SER A 124 -8.55 1.36 -17.05
C SER A 124 -7.34 2.01 -16.38
N ARG A 125 -6.27 1.24 -16.26
CA ARG A 125 -4.95 1.80 -15.99
C ARG A 125 -4.51 2.68 -17.15
N ASP A 126 -3.51 3.51 -16.91
CA ASP A 126 -2.83 4.24 -17.97
C ASP A 126 -1.85 3.30 -18.72
N PRO A 127 -2.08 2.97 -19.99
CA PRO A 127 -1.18 2.08 -20.73
C PRO A 127 0.22 2.67 -20.93
N HIS A 128 0.36 3.98 -20.83
CA HIS A 128 1.60 4.72 -21.03
C HIS A 128 2.16 5.32 -19.73
N ALA A 129 1.75 4.78 -18.57
CA ALA A 129 2.11 5.31 -17.25
C ALA A 129 3.63 5.45 -17.08
N ARG A 130 4.12 6.69 -16.92
CA ARG A 130 5.54 7.05 -16.74
C ARG A 130 6.18 6.36 -15.54
N ASN A 131 5.47 6.26 -14.43
CA ASN A 131 5.95 5.62 -13.21
C ASN A 131 5.56 4.13 -13.11
N GLY A 132 4.99 3.57 -14.20
CA GLY A 132 4.56 2.17 -14.24
C GLY A 132 3.23 1.93 -13.54
N HIS A 133 2.96 0.64 -13.28
CA HIS A 133 1.69 0.18 -12.74
C HIS A 133 1.84 -0.23 -11.27
N LEU A 134 0.84 0.08 -10.48
CA LEU A 134 0.78 -0.30 -9.07
C LEU A 134 0.18 -1.70 -8.92
N VAL A 135 -0.93 -1.96 -9.60
CA VAL A 135 -1.64 -3.24 -9.57
C VAL A 135 -2.05 -3.62 -10.97
N ILE A 136 -1.78 -4.85 -11.38
CA ILE A 136 -2.31 -5.45 -12.60
C ILE A 136 -3.24 -6.60 -12.16
N ASP A 137 -4.56 -6.37 -12.26
CA ASP A 137 -5.54 -7.39 -11.91
C ASP A 137 -6.73 -7.26 -12.86
N GLY A 138 -6.67 -7.92 -14.01
CA GLY A 138 -7.73 -7.90 -15.01
C GLY A 138 -8.15 -6.47 -15.37
N ASP A 139 -9.44 -6.19 -15.23
CA ASP A 139 -10.04 -4.89 -15.52
C ASP A 139 -9.80 -3.82 -14.41
N TYR A 140 -9.06 -4.15 -13.36
CA TYR A 140 -8.87 -3.29 -12.16
C TYR A 140 -7.45 -2.75 -11.99
N GLY A 141 -6.70 -2.65 -13.08
CA GLY A 141 -5.34 -2.11 -13.02
C GLY A 141 -5.30 -0.66 -12.53
N LEU A 142 -4.31 -0.36 -11.68
CA LEU A 142 -3.99 0.99 -11.22
C LEU A 142 -2.59 1.37 -11.68
N SER A 143 -2.42 2.63 -12.02
CA SER A 143 -1.12 3.21 -12.36
C SER A 143 -0.55 3.99 -11.18
N LEU A 144 0.76 4.10 -11.12
CA LEU A 144 1.46 4.85 -10.09
C LEU A 144 1.68 6.29 -10.54
N LEU A 145 1.31 7.24 -9.70
CA LEU A 145 1.65 8.64 -9.80
C LEU A 145 2.71 8.98 -8.77
N GLN A 146 3.78 9.63 -9.23
CA GLN A 146 4.81 10.21 -8.36
C GLN A 146 5.01 11.68 -8.74
N GLY A 147 5.03 12.54 -7.74
CA GLY A 147 5.44 13.92 -7.90
C GLY A 147 6.95 14.02 -8.20
N PRO A 148 7.42 15.18 -8.71
CA PRO A 148 8.82 15.34 -9.12
C PRO A 148 9.84 15.30 -7.96
N ASP A 149 9.42 15.63 -6.73
CA ASP A 149 10.29 15.72 -5.56
C ASP A 149 9.98 14.61 -4.54
N VAL A 150 9.50 13.47 -5.03
CA VAL A 150 9.24 12.31 -4.17
C VAL A 150 10.52 11.87 -3.49
N VAL A 151 10.49 11.78 -2.15
CA VAL A 151 11.62 11.27 -1.38
C VAL A 151 11.64 9.75 -1.49
N GLU A 152 12.70 9.21 -2.08
CA GLU A 152 12.91 7.78 -2.15
C GLU A 152 13.58 7.26 -0.88
N VAL A 153 13.11 6.12 -0.39
CA VAL A 153 13.80 5.35 0.64
C VAL A 153 14.79 4.39 -0.02
N PRO A 154 15.81 3.89 0.70
CA PRO A 154 16.82 3.00 0.11
C PRO A 154 16.23 1.77 -0.59
N GLU A 155 15.08 1.30 -0.12
CA GLU A 155 14.39 0.12 -0.64
C GLU A 155 13.54 0.39 -1.89
N SER A 156 13.27 1.67 -2.26
CA SER A 156 12.42 2.04 -3.40
C SER A 156 12.91 1.48 -4.73
N SER A 157 14.23 1.40 -4.92
CA SER A 157 14.82 0.87 -6.16
C SER A 157 14.43 -0.56 -6.47
N ALA A 158 14.08 -1.36 -5.47
CA ALA A 158 13.68 -2.75 -5.67
C ALA A 158 12.43 -2.91 -6.54
N TRP A 159 11.52 -1.93 -6.49
CA TRP A 159 10.29 -1.95 -7.27
C TRP A 159 10.52 -1.80 -8.78
N GLN A 160 11.66 -1.27 -9.21
CA GLN A 160 12.04 -1.17 -10.62
C GLN A 160 12.42 -2.53 -11.23
N HIS A 161 12.70 -3.52 -10.38
CA HIS A 161 13.09 -4.88 -10.77
C HIS A 161 11.94 -5.88 -10.69
N VAL A 162 10.72 -5.42 -10.39
CA VAL A 162 9.54 -6.28 -10.29
C VAL A 162 8.93 -6.52 -11.67
N ASP A 163 8.79 -7.78 -12.05
CA ASP A 163 8.01 -8.20 -13.20
C ASP A 163 6.61 -8.66 -12.75
N LEU A 164 5.64 -7.77 -12.94
CA LEU A 164 4.26 -8.02 -12.57
C LEU A 164 3.60 -9.16 -13.37
N ALA A 165 4.15 -9.50 -14.55
CA ALA A 165 3.62 -10.59 -15.38
C ALA A 165 4.00 -11.97 -14.85
N HIS A 166 5.10 -12.09 -14.09
CA HIS A 166 5.50 -13.35 -13.50
C HIS A 166 4.69 -13.72 -12.26
N PRO A 167 4.29 -14.99 -12.09
CA PRO A 167 3.63 -15.44 -10.88
C PRO A 167 4.56 -15.28 -9.67
N SER A 168 3.96 -15.02 -8.49
CA SER A 168 4.71 -15.07 -7.24
C SER A 168 5.23 -16.49 -6.99
N ARG A 169 6.47 -16.60 -6.48
CA ARG A 169 7.08 -17.88 -6.09
C ARG A 169 6.79 -18.29 -4.65
N SER A 170 5.93 -17.54 -3.94
CA SER A 170 5.53 -17.88 -2.58
C SER A 170 4.87 -19.27 -2.53
N ILE A 171 5.17 -20.03 -1.46
CA ILE A 171 4.52 -21.31 -1.18
C ILE A 171 3.10 -21.02 -0.71
N THR A 172 2.12 -21.47 -1.47
CA THR A 172 0.70 -21.25 -1.16
C THR A 172 0.13 -22.38 -0.32
N GLY A 173 -0.78 -22.05 0.59
CA GLY A 173 -1.44 -23.02 1.45
C GLY A 173 -2.64 -22.42 2.17
N SER A 174 -3.02 -23.02 3.30
CA SER A 174 -4.13 -22.53 4.11
C SER A 174 -3.95 -22.88 5.58
N ILE A 175 -4.34 -21.95 6.46
CA ILE A 175 -4.42 -22.16 7.91
C ILE A 175 -5.82 -21.76 8.37
N SER A 176 -6.55 -22.68 9.00
CA SER A 176 -7.93 -22.44 9.48
C SER A 176 -8.85 -21.83 8.38
N GLY A 177 -8.65 -22.26 7.13
CA GLY A 177 -9.40 -21.78 5.98
C GLY A 177 -9.02 -20.39 5.50
N LEU A 178 -7.95 -19.78 6.00
CA LEU A 178 -7.36 -18.54 5.48
C LEU A 178 -6.23 -18.88 4.50
N PRO A 179 -6.21 -18.31 3.30
CA PRO A 179 -5.11 -18.49 2.36
C PRO A 179 -3.77 -18.02 2.96
N THR A 180 -2.71 -18.74 2.67
CA THR A 180 -1.36 -18.38 3.10
C THR A 180 -0.40 -18.30 1.94
N TYR A 181 0.59 -17.41 2.06
CA TYR A 181 1.65 -17.16 1.09
C TYR A 181 2.98 -17.10 1.85
N LEU A 182 3.78 -18.16 1.78
CA LEU A 182 5.07 -18.18 2.48
C LEU A 182 6.19 -17.84 1.51
N TYR A 183 6.87 -16.74 1.76
CA TYR A 183 8.13 -16.39 1.15
C TYR A 183 9.29 -16.95 1.98
N LEU A 184 10.24 -17.56 1.29
CA LEU A 184 11.54 -17.95 1.83
C LEU A 184 12.64 -17.43 0.90
N PRO A 185 13.81 -17.01 1.41
CA PRO A 185 14.94 -16.64 0.56
C PRO A 185 15.34 -17.78 -0.38
N ILE A 186 15.97 -17.45 -1.51
CA ILE A 186 16.42 -18.45 -2.49
C ILE A 186 17.48 -19.38 -1.90
N ILE A 187 18.41 -18.81 -1.13
CA ILE A 187 19.48 -19.56 -0.47
C ILE A 187 18.98 -20.03 0.90
N PRO A 188 19.16 -21.33 1.26
CA PRO A 188 18.78 -21.83 2.58
C PRO A 188 19.50 -21.09 3.72
N HIS A 189 18.75 -20.76 4.76
CA HIS A 189 19.26 -20.08 5.95
C HIS A 189 18.81 -20.79 7.23
N LYS A 190 19.61 -20.64 8.28
CA LYS A 190 19.23 -21.00 9.67
C LYS A 190 18.79 -19.74 10.42
N ASP A 191 17.86 -19.96 11.34
CA ASP A 191 17.38 -18.94 12.27
C ASP A 191 16.81 -17.69 11.59
N LEU A 192 16.02 -17.88 10.51
CA LEU A 192 15.33 -16.79 9.83
C LEU A 192 14.34 -16.10 10.78
N PRO A 193 14.40 -14.77 10.95
CA PRO A 193 13.29 -14.02 11.52
C PRO A 193 12.00 -14.24 10.72
N LEU A 194 10.87 -14.34 11.40
CA LEU A 194 9.57 -14.53 10.79
C LEU A 194 8.77 -13.22 10.78
N VAL A 195 8.35 -12.79 9.62
CA VAL A 195 7.35 -11.74 9.44
C VAL A 195 5.99 -12.38 9.18
N VAL A 196 4.97 -12.03 9.95
CA VAL A 196 3.57 -12.38 9.70
C VAL A 196 2.89 -11.14 9.08
N LEU A 197 2.54 -11.22 7.80
CA LEU A 197 2.00 -10.12 7.02
C LEU A 197 0.51 -10.30 6.74
N ILE A 198 -0.30 -9.33 7.12
CA ILE A 198 -1.75 -9.32 6.94
C ILE A 198 -2.12 -8.74 5.57
N ASP A 199 -3.23 -9.19 4.96
CA ASP A 199 -3.69 -8.85 3.60
C ASP A 199 -2.70 -9.25 2.49
N ALA A 200 -2.10 -10.40 2.65
CA ALA A 200 -0.98 -10.84 1.83
C ALA A 200 -1.33 -11.21 0.38
N ASP A 201 -2.59 -11.45 0.06
CA ASP A 201 -3.04 -11.65 -1.33
C ASP A 201 -2.71 -10.43 -2.21
N VAL A 202 -2.86 -9.21 -1.69
CA VAL A 202 -2.42 -8.00 -2.41
C VAL A 202 -0.91 -7.96 -2.55
N TRP A 203 -0.18 -8.23 -1.47
CA TRP A 203 1.28 -8.13 -1.46
C TRP A 203 1.96 -9.15 -2.38
N PHE A 204 1.54 -10.41 -2.32
CA PHE A 204 2.19 -11.48 -3.10
C PHE A 204 1.61 -11.66 -4.50
N GLN A 205 0.28 -11.62 -4.65
CA GLN A 205 -0.32 -11.89 -5.96
C GLN A 205 -0.32 -10.68 -6.88
N ARG A 206 -0.52 -9.46 -6.32
CA ARG A 206 -0.68 -8.24 -7.12
C ARG A 206 0.57 -7.39 -7.18
N LEU A 207 1.27 -7.19 -6.05
CA LEU A 207 2.45 -6.35 -5.97
C LEU A 207 3.77 -7.13 -6.15
N LYS A 208 3.75 -8.47 -6.05
CA LYS A 208 4.93 -9.33 -6.19
C LYS A 208 6.04 -9.01 -5.17
N LEU A 209 5.65 -8.87 -3.90
CA LEU A 209 6.57 -8.56 -2.80
C LEU A 209 7.74 -9.54 -2.69
N ASP A 210 7.54 -10.80 -3.06
CA ASP A 210 8.59 -11.83 -3.10
C ASP A 210 9.78 -11.42 -3.98
N GLN A 211 9.54 -10.79 -5.13
CA GLN A 211 10.62 -10.30 -6.00
C GLN A 211 11.37 -9.12 -5.37
N VAL A 212 10.65 -8.23 -4.67
CA VAL A 212 11.25 -7.10 -3.93
C VAL A 212 12.15 -7.62 -2.82
N LEU A 213 11.68 -8.60 -2.03
CA LEU A 213 12.46 -9.21 -0.96
C LEU A 213 13.71 -9.92 -1.50
N ASP A 214 13.58 -10.67 -2.61
CA ASP A 214 14.73 -11.31 -3.27
C ASP A 214 15.80 -10.30 -3.66
N TYR A 215 15.38 -9.20 -4.29
CA TYR A 215 16.30 -8.15 -4.70
C TYR A 215 17.00 -7.51 -3.49
N LEU A 216 16.23 -7.08 -2.49
CA LEU A 216 16.78 -6.41 -1.32
C LEU A 216 17.74 -7.27 -0.50
N ILE A 217 17.41 -8.56 -0.33
CA ILE A 217 18.28 -9.52 0.38
C ILE A 217 19.54 -9.79 -0.45
N ALA A 218 19.42 -10.00 -1.75
CA ALA A 218 20.56 -10.25 -2.63
C ALA A 218 21.53 -9.06 -2.69
N GLN A 219 21.02 -7.82 -2.62
CA GLN A 219 21.85 -6.60 -2.58
C GLN A 219 22.38 -6.25 -1.18
N GLY A 220 22.02 -7.02 -0.13
CA GLY A 220 22.37 -6.72 1.26
C GLY A 220 21.68 -5.48 1.84
N HIS A 221 20.62 -5.01 1.18
CA HIS A 221 19.82 -3.87 1.64
C HIS A 221 18.85 -4.26 2.77
N MET A 222 18.49 -5.55 2.86
CA MET A 222 17.64 -6.11 3.91
C MET A 222 18.23 -7.41 4.44
N PRO A 223 18.19 -7.67 5.77
CA PRO A 223 18.51 -8.97 6.32
C PRO A 223 17.59 -10.06 5.78
N ALA A 224 18.11 -11.29 5.62
CA ALA A 224 17.30 -12.43 5.21
C ALA A 224 16.20 -12.72 6.24
N CYS A 225 14.98 -12.95 5.78
CA CYS A 225 13.81 -13.25 6.60
C CYS A 225 12.85 -14.20 5.88
N ALA A 226 11.99 -14.88 6.64
CA ALA A 226 10.80 -15.54 6.12
C ALA A 226 9.60 -14.60 6.25
N VAL A 227 8.70 -14.58 5.26
CA VAL A 227 7.46 -13.80 5.35
C VAL A 227 6.26 -14.73 5.13
N LEU A 228 5.48 -14.95 6.18
CA LEU A 228 4.20 -15.66 6.10
C LEU A 228 3.07 -14.65 5.92
N GLY A 229 2.53 -14.60 4.74
CA GLY A 229 1.36 -13.79 4.44
C GLY A 229 0.04 -14.52 4.76
N ILE A 230 -0.89 -13.82 5.38
CA ILE A 230 -2.27 -14.27 5.61
C ILE A 230 -3.19 -13.47 4.70
N GLY A 231 -3.90 -14.16 3.81
CA GLY A 231 -4.80 -13.57 2.82
C GLY A 231 -6.27 -13.63 3.23
N PHE A 232 -7.08 -12.77 2.61
CA PHE A 232 -8.52 -12.71 2.82
C PHE A 232 -9.23 -12.53 1.46
N THR A 233 -9.68 -13.61 0.89
CA THR A 233 -10.36 -13.59 -0.42
C THR A 233 -11.78 -13.03 -0.37
N ASP A 234 -12.43 -13.09 0.81
CA ASP A 234 -13.77 -12.56 1.05
C ASP A 234 -13.71 -11.27 1.90
N PRO A 235 -14.12 -10.11 1.33
CA PRO A 235 -14.13 -8.83 2.05
C PRO A 235 -15.01 -8.82 3.32
N ALA A 236 -16.12 -9.58 3.34
CA ALA A 236 -16.98 -9.65 4.52
C ALA A 236 -16.29 -10.41 5.65
N ARG A 237 -15.69 -11.58 5.33
CA ARG A 237 -14.90 -12.36 6.27
C ARG A 237 -13.67 -11.59 6.76
N ARG A 238 -13.00 -10.86 5.86
CA ARG A 238 -11.89 -9.98 6.24
C ARG A 238 -12.32 -8.95 7.29
N ARG A 239 -13.45 -8.28 7.08
CA ARG A 239 -13.99 -7.29 8.03
C ARG A 239 -14.38 -7.93 9.37
N GLN A 240 -14.89 -9.14 9.37
CA GLN A 240 -15.28 -9.87 10.58
C GLN A 240 -14.06 -10.32 11.41
N LEU A 241 -12.97 -10.72 10.74
CA LEU A 241 -11.79 -11.29 11.40
C LEU A 241 -10.78 -10.22 11.81
N LEU A 242 -10.59 -9.17 10.99
CA LEU A 242 -9.66 -8.09 11.31
C LEU A 242 -10.27 -7.10 12.30
N GLY A 243 -9.40 -6.48 13.07
CA GLY A 243 -9.74 -5.63 14.20
C GLY A 243 -9.12 -6.20 15.47
N ALA A 244 -9.79 -6.02 16.61
CA ALA A 244 -9.33 -6.54 17.90
C ALA A 244 -9.84 -7.98 18.18
N ASN A 245 -9.59 -8.88 17.27
CA ASN A 245 -10.01 -10.28 17.36
C ASN A 245 -8.92 -11.13 18.03
N ASN A 246 -9.17 -11.58 19.26
CA ASN A 246 -8.21 -12.37 20.05
C ASN A 246 -7.96 -13.77 19.45
N GLU A 247 -8.95 -14.39 18.80
CA GLU A 247 -8.77 -15.71 18.18
C GLU A 247 -7.82 -15.59 16.97
N LEU A 248 -7.98 -14.52 16.17
CA LEU A 248 -7.08 -14.27 15.07
C LEU A 248 -5.66 -13.96 15.56
N THR A 249 -5.49 -13.11 16.57
CA THR A 249 -4.15 -12.78 17.08
C THR A 249 -3.45 -14.02 17.65
N ALA A 250 -4.16 -14.90 18.36
CA ALA A 250 -3.64 -16.18 18.82
C ALA A 250 -3.27 -17.12 17.65
N LEU A 251 -4.07 -17.14 16.57
CA LEU A 251 -3.73 -17.90 15.37
C LEU A 251 -2.45 -17.36 14.72
N LEU A 252 -2.28 -16.05 14.63
CA LEU A 252 -1.11 -15.40 14.00
C LEU A 252 0.20 -15.67 14.78
N THR A 253 0.14 -15.76 16.11
CA THR A 253 1.32 -15.96 16.98
C THR A 253 1.60 -17.43 17.33
N GLY A 254 0.67 -18.34 17.09
CA GLY A 254 0.80 -19.78 17.38
C GLY A 254 0.74 -20.63 16.10
N PRO A 255 -0.44 -21.08 15.66
CA PRO A 255 -0.58 -22.01 14.52
C PRO A 255 0.07 -21.52 13.21
N ALA A 256 0.08 -20.21 12.97
CA ALA A 256 0.72 -19.62 11.79
C ALA A 256 2.25 -19.77 11.86
N VAL A 257 2.83 -19.56 13.02
CA VAL A 257 4.28 -19.74 13.24
C VAL A 257 4.69 -21.19 13.04
N GLU A 258 3.96 -22.14 13.66
CA GLU A 258 4.21 -23.56 13.48
C GLU A 258 4.09 -24.02 12.02
N TYR A 259 3.12 -23.47 11.29
CA TYR A 259 2.98 -23.73 9.86
C TYR A 259 4.20 -23.24 9.09
N ALA A 260 4.64 -22.00 9.32
CA ALA A 260 5.81 -21.43 8.66
C ALA A 260 7.07 -22.25 8.95
N GLN A 261 7.28 -22.66 10.20
CA GLN A 261 8.43 -23.50 10.62
C GLN A 261 8.45 -24.84 9.87
N ARG A 262 7.32 -25.55 9.80
CA ARG A 262 7.23 -26.84 9.06
C ARG A 262 7.53 -26.67 7.58
N GLN A 263 6.97 -25.63 6.93
CA GLN A 263 7.21 -25.38 5.52
C GLN A 263 8.67 -24.96 5.25
N ALA A 264 9.23 -24.12 6.10
CA ALA A 264 10.62 -23.68 6.01
C ALA A 264 11.58 -24.88 6.16
N GLN A 265 11.34 -25.76 7.13
CA GLN A 265 12.14 -26.97 7.32
C GLN A 265 12.12 -27.87 6.10
N SER A 266 10.96 -28.03 5.46
CA SER A 266 10.82 -28.82 4.22
C SER A 266 11.59 -28.22 3.04
N ALA A 267 11.88 -26.92 3.09
CA ALA A 267 12.65 -26.19 2.08
C ALA A 267 14.14 -25.98 2.48
N GLY A 268 14.61 -26.62 3.56
CA GLY A 268 16.00 -26.53 4.01
C GLY A 268 16.33 -25.30 4.86
N HIS A 269 15.32 -24.55 5.32
CA HIS A 269 15.48 -23.40 6.20
C HIS A 269 15.08 -23.75 7.64
N THR A 270 15.55 -22.94 8.61
CA THR A 270 14.94 -22.89 9.94
C THR A 270 14.50 -21.48 10.28
N ILE A 271 13.40 -21.36 11.03
CA ILE A 271 12.88 -20.09 11.54
C ILE A 271 13.27 -19.99 13.01
N ALA A 272 13.82 -18.85 13.41
CA ALA A 272 14.20 -18.61 14.80
C ALA A 272 12.96 -18.56 15.71
N HIS A 273 13.14 -19.03 16.92
CA HIS A 273 12.17 -18.80 17.99
C HIS A 273 12.23 -17.33 18.42
N ASP A 274 11.13 -16.79 18.90
CA ASP A 274 11.05 -15.45 19.50
C ASP A 274 11.48 -14.27 18.61
N THR A 275 11.29 -14.38 17.29
CA THR A 275 11.65 -13.31 16.33
C THR A 275 10.48 -12.92 15.43
N ILE A 276 9.26 -12.95 15.94
CA ILE A 276 8.07 -12.63 15.15
C ILE A 276 7.94 -11.12 14.98
N ILE A 277 7.84 -10.67 13.75
CA ILE A 277 7.39 -9.32 13.37
C ILE A 277 5.98 -9.44 12.82
N ILE A 278 5.02 -8.68 13.35
CA ILE A 278 3.67 -8.60 12.76
C ILE A 278 3.53 -7.30 11.99
N ALA A 279 3.05 -7.39 10.75
CA ALA A 279 2.92 -6.25 9.85
C ALA A 279 1.54 -6.21 9.19
N GLY A 280 0.97 -5.01 9.05
CA GLY A 280 -0.27 -4.82 8.34
C GLY A 280 -0.59 -3.35 8.08
N GLN A 281 -1.55 -3.11 7.20
CA GLN A 281 -2.09 -1.80 6.87
C GLN A 281 -3.60 -1.75 7.11
N SER A 282 -4.14 -0.54 7.34
CA SER A 282 -5.59 -0.35 7.56
C SER A 282 -6.11 -1.20 8.72
N LEU A 283 -7.11 -2.04 8.52
CA LEU A 283 -7.57 -3.01 9.52
C LEU A 283 -6.47 -3.99 9.94
N GLY A 284 -5.60 -4.39 9.01
CA GLY A 284 -4.43 -5.22 9.33
C GLY A 284 -3.44 -4.50 10.25
N GLY A 285 -3.25 -3.19 10.08
CA GLY A 285 -2.43 -2.38 10.97
C GLY A 285 -3.00 -2.29 12.39
N LEU A 286 -4.32 -2.14 12.53
CA LEU A 286 -5.00 -2.20 13.83
C LEU A 286 -4.85 -3.58 14.47
N THR A 287 -5.05 -4.66 13.70
CA THR A 287 -4.87 -6.04 14.17
C THR A 287 -3.43 -6.30 14.63
N SER A 288 -2.43 -5.75 13.92
CA SER A 288 -1.01 -5.88 14.29
C SER A 288 -0.72 -5.23 15.64
N LEU A 289 -1.22 -4.02 15.87
CA LEU A 289 -1.10 -3.32 17.18
C LEU A 289 -1.83 -4.06 18.29
N TRP A 290 -3.02 -4.58 18.00
CA TRP A 290 -3.78 -5.38 18.96
C TRP A 290 -3.05 -6.68 19.32
N ALA A 291 -2.46 -7.36 18.35
CA ALA A 291 -1.64 -8.56 18.60
C ALA A 291 -0.46 -8.23 19.52
N ALA A 292 0.23 -7.10 19.31
CA ALA A 292 1.32 -6.66 20.16
C ALA A 292 0.89 -6.42 21.63
N LEU A 293 -0.32 -5.90 21.85
CA LEU A 293 -0.88 -5.73 23.19
C LEU A 293 -1.25 -7.05 23.85
N ARG A 294 -1.68 -8.06 23.09
CA ARG A 294 -2.18 -9.34 23.60
C ARG A 294 -1.10 -10.44 23.72
N HIS A 295 -0.05 -10.34 22.92
CA HIS A 295 1.02 -11.34 22.84
C HIS A 295 2.42 -10.68 22.87
N PRO A 296 2.70 -9.78 23.86
CA PRO A 296 3.97 -9.02 23.87
C PRO A 296 5.19 -9.94 23.96
N ASP A 297 5.10 -11.07 24.64
CA ASP A 297 6.19 -12.02 24.82
C ASP A 297 6.57 -12.77 23.53
N GLN A 298 5.64 -12.87 22.57
CA GLN A 298 5.82 -13.62 21.33
C GLN A 298 6.22 -12.72 20.17
N ILE A 299 5.95 -11.42 20.25
CA ILE A 299 6.17 -10.45 19.17
C ILE A 299 7.40 -9.60 19.48
N ARG A 300 8.31 -9.48 18.54
CA ARG A 300 9.53 -8.67 18.67
C ARG A 300 9.42 -7.29 18.08
N SER A 301 8.50 -7.09 17.13
CA SER A 301 8.25 -5.79 16.54
C SER A 301 6.90 -5.78 15.84
N VAL A 302 6.29 -4.61 15.73
CA VAL A 302 5.03 -4.40 15.01
C VAL A 302 5.16 -3.28 13.98
N ILE A 303 4.63 -3.51 12.78
CA ILE A 303 4.57 -2.51 11.71
C ILE A 303 3.11 -2.25 11.37
N ALA A 304 2.65 -1.01 11.54
CA ALA A 304 1.26 -0.63 11.33
C ALA A 304 1.17 0.63 10.46
N SER A 305 0.83 0.44 9.18
CA SER A 305 0.62 1.55 8.26
C SER A 305 -0.86 1.91 8.20
N SER A 306 -1.20 3.19 8.44
CA SER A 306 -2.58 3.72 8.41
C SER A 306 -3.59 2.86 9.18
N PRO A 307 -3.32 2.45 10.44
CA PRO A 307 -4.24 1.58 11.18
C PRO A 307 -5.65 2.17 11.23
N SER A 308 -6.66 1.30 11.11
CA SER A 308 -8.09 1.69 11.05
C SER A 308 -8.59 2.19 12.41
N LEU A 309 -8.18 3.37 12.84
CA LEU A 309 -8.54 3.96 14.14
C LEU A 309 -10.02 4.34 14.28
N TRP A 310 -10.82 4.20 13.21
CA TRP A 310 -12.28 4.29 13.25
C TRP A 310 -12.96 3.04 13.82
N TRP A 311 -12.23 1.90 13.84
CA TRP A 311 -12.77 0.62 14.24
C TRP A 311 -12.98 0.54 15.75
N ARG A 312 -14.07 -0.09 16.15
CA ARG A 312 -14.42 -0.44 17.53
C ARG A 312 -15.23 -1.75 17.54
N PRO A 313 -15.37 -2.44 18.70
CA PRO A 313 -16.06 -3.72 18.80
C PRO A 313 -17.53 -3.72 18.41
N GLU A 314 -18.19 -2.55 18.45
CA GLU A 314 -19.60 -2.42 18.12
C GLU A 314 -19.84 -2.58 16.61
N ASP A 315 -20.98 -3.17 16.25
CA ASP A 315 -21.38 -3.36 14.87
C ASP A 315 -21.65 -2.02 14.15
N GLY A 316 -21.41 -2.02 12.84
CA GLY A 316 -21.77 -0.91 11.96
C GLY A 316 -20.79 0.24 11.90
N CYS A 317 -19.64 0.21 12.60
CA CYS A 317 -18.62 1.24 12.48
C CYS A 317 -17.98 1.26 11.08
N THR A 318 -17.66 2.45 10.59
CA THR A 318 -17.16 2.70 9.24
C THR A 318 -16.06 3.77 9.24
N PRO A 319 -15.28 3.91 8.17
CA PRO A 319 -14.31 5.02 8.05
C PRO A 319 -14.92 6.42 8.18
N ALA A 320 -16.23 6.59 7.95
CA ALA A 320 -16.90 7.88 8.11
C ALA A 320 -16.94 8.33 9.58
N ASP A 321 -16.92 7.39 10.52
CA ASP A 321 -16.97 7.68 11.96
C ASP A 321 -15.71 8.41 12.45
N LEU A 322 -14.59 8.37 11.70
CA LEU A 322 -13.39 9.16 12.02
C LEU A 322 -13.68 10.66 12.25
N ALA A 323 -14.69 11.20 11.58
CA ALA A 323 -15.03 12.61 11.73
C ALA A 323 -15.72 12.94 13.05
N THR A 324 -16.27 11.97 13.76
CA THR A 324 -17.07 12.13 14.99
C THR A 324 -16.43 11.51 16.23
N ILE A 325 -15.44 10.63 16.06
CA ILE A 325 -14.70 9.99 17.16
C ILE A 325 -13.77 11.02 17.80
N ASN A 326 -13.89 11.24 19.10
CA ASN A 326 -12.98 12.08 19.85
C ASN A 326 -11.68 11.33 20.19
N VAL A 327 -11.81 10.11 20.73
CA VAL A 327 -10.68 9.23 21.04
C VAL A 327 -10.94 7.87 20.36
N PRO A 328 -10.05 7.37 19.50
CA PRO A 328 -10.17 6.04 18.94
C PRO A 328 -10.15 4.95 20.00
N TRP A 329 -10.96 3.92 19.82
CA TRP A 329 -11.06 2.80 20.77
C TRP A 329 -9.69 2.18 21.09
N LEU A 330 -8.84 1.93 20.08
CA LEU A 330 -7.50 1.37 20.30
C LEU A 330 -6.62 2.28 21.18
N VAL A 331 -6.76 3.59 21.02
CA VAL A 331 -6.03 4.59 21.83
C VAL A 331 -6.48 4.49 23.30
N GLU A 332 -7.78 4.34 23.56
CA GLU A 332 -8.31 4.11 24.90
C GLU A 332 -7.76 2.82 25.52
N GLN A 333 -7.71 1.72 24.73
CA GLN A 333 -7.13 0.46 25.21
C GLN A 333 -5.65 0.62 25.58
N ILE A 334 -4.86 1.31 24.76
CA ILE A 334 -3.44 1.57 25.07
C ILE A 334 -3.32 2.38 26.37
N LEU A 335 -4.15 3.41 26.55
CA LEU A 335 -4.11 4.24 27.75
C LEU A 335 -4.54 3.50 29.02
N THR A 336 -5.40 2.48 28.92
CA THR A 336 -5.95 1.75 30.06
C THR A 336 -5.24 0.45 30.35
N GLU A 337 -4.86 -0.32 29.32
CA GLU A 337 -4.38 -1.70 29.45
C GLU A 337 -2.87 -1.85 29.25
N ALA A 338 -2.20 -0.92 28.53
CA ALA A 338 -0.76 -1.00 28.36
C ALA A 338 -0.04 -0.88 29.71
N PRO A 339 0.96 -1.72 30.01
CA PRO A 339 1.70 -1.65 31.27
C PRO A 339 2.23 -0.23 31.54
N ASN A 340 2.00 0.28 32.74
CA ASN A 340 2.50 1.59 33.14
C ASN A 340 3.90 1.42 33.72
N HIS A 341 4.93 1.45 32.90
CA HIS A 341 6.32 1.37 33.36
C HIS A 341 6.69 2.66 34.08
N SER A 342 6.35 2.75 35.37
CA SER A 342 6.96 3.75 36.25
C SER A 342 8.45 3.41 36.36
N ALA A 343 9.31 4.42 36.18
CA ALA A 343 10.77 4.35 36.01
C ALA A 343 11.59 3.74 37.16
N HIS A 344 11.05 2.78 37.93
CA HIS A 344 11.66 2.30 39.17
C HIS A 344 11.87 0.79 39.29
N SER A 345 11.66 -0.01 38.22
CA SER A 345 11.98 -1.44 38.26
C SER A 345 12.85 -1.83 37.07
N ALA A 346 14.15 -1.83 37.28
CA ALA A 346 15.16 -2.27 36.28
C ALA A 346 15.33 -3.80 36.20
N SER A 347 14.40 -4.59 36.78
CA SER A 347 14.58 -6.04 36.94
C SER A 347 13.65 -6.94 36.16
N ASP A 348 12.60 -6.43 35.50
CA ASP A 348 11.64 -7.26 34.76
C ASP A 348 11.61 -6.89 33.28
N THR A 349 12.38 -7.61 32.48
CA THR A 349 12.35 -7.56 31.00
C THR A 349 11.07 -8.15 30.40
N CYS A 350 10.17 -8.67 31.23
CA CYS A 350 8.98 -9.44 30.83
C CYS A 350 7.76 -8.57 30.48
N ASP A 351 7.75 -7.27 30.83
CA ASP A 351 6.57 -6.40 30.69
C ASP A 351 6.69 -5.34 29.57
N MET A 352 7.73 -5.40 28.76
CA MET A 352 7.95 -4.41 27.69
C MET A 352 7.13 -4.76 26.44
N LEU A 353 6.31 -3.81 25.96
CA LEU A 353 5.65 -3.95 24.66
C LEU A 353 6.69 -3.92 23.53
N PRO A 354 6.47 -4.71 22.45
CA PRO A 354 7.41 -4.76 21.33
C PRO A 354 7.50 -3.39 20.62
N PRO A 355 8.69 -2.95 20.16
CA PRO A 355 8.84 -1.73 19.40
C PRO A 355 7.87 -1.65 18.21
N ALA A 356 7.27 -0.47 18.00
CA ALA A 356 6.30 -0.25 16.94
C ALA A 356 6.80 0.73 15.87
N TYR A 357 6.51 0.42 14.61
CA TYR A 357 6.71 1.31 13.46
C TYR A 357 5.36 1.75 12.93
N LEU A 358 5.08 3.02 13.01
CA LEU A 358 3.80 3.63 12.65
C LEU A 358 3.96 4.55 11.44
N ASP A 359 3.08 4.40 10.47
CA ASP A 359 3.05 5.24 9.28
C ASP A 359 1.64 5.73 8.99
N VAL A 360 1.51 6.94 8.43
CA VAL A 360 0.25 7.48 7.93
C VAL A 360 0.48 8.38 6.72
N GLY A 361 -0.45 8.37 5.77
CA GLY A 361 -0.46 9.32 4.67
C GLY A 361 -1.03 10.67 5.12
N ILE A 362 -0.32 11.78 4.87
CA ILE A 362 -0.76 13.12 5.28
C ILE A 362 -2.12 13.52 4.68
N ARG A 363 -2.51 12.88 3.57
CA ARG A 363 -3.78 13.16 2.88
C ARG A 363 -4.93 12.26 3.34
N GLU A 364 -4.76 11.50 4.43
CA GLU A 364 -5.81 10.64 4.97
C GLU A 364 -6.85 11.38 5.83
N GLY A 365 -6.81 12.72 5.86
CA GLY A 365 -7.77 13.54 6.58
C GLY A 365 -7.72 13.31 8.09
N MET A 366 -8.86 13.01 8.73
CA MET A 366 -8.94 12.82 10.18
C MET A 366 -8.07 11.66 10.71
N SER A 367 -7.71 10.69 9.87
CA SER A 367 -6.77 9.63 10.28
C SER A 367 -5.44 10.19 10.77
N VAL A 368 -4.97 11.30 10.20
CA VAL A 368 -3.72 11.95 10.61
C VAL A 368 -3.79 12.44 12.06
N ALA A 369 -4.88 13.13 12.42
CA ALA A 369 -5.08 13.61 13.78
C ALA A 369 -5.16 12.45 14.78
N HIS A 370 -5.87 11.37 14.43
CA HIS A 370 -5.98 10.19 15.27
C HIS A 370 -4.65 9.44 15.41
N MET A 371 -3.81 9.43 14.37
CA MET A 371 -2.46 8.87 14.44
C MET A 371 -1.54 9.66 15.38
N HIS A 372 -1.66 10.99 15.40
CA HIS A 372 -0.99 11.80 16.42
C HIS A 372 -1.50 11.47 17.83
N GLY A 373 -2.82 11.25 18.00
CA GLY A 373 -3.39 10.77 19.26
C GLY A 373 -2.82 9.43 19.70
N LEU A 374 -2.67 8.47 18.76
CA LEU A 374 -2.04 7.19 19.00
C LEU A 374 -0.56 7.36 19.42
N HIS A 375 0.20 8.18 18.68
CA HIS A 375 1.58 8.52 19.03
C HIS A 375 1.70 9.07 20.45
N PHE A 376 0.84 10.01 20.84
CA PHE A 376 0.81 10.54 22.20
C PHE A 376 0.49 9.48 23.26
N ALA A 377 -0.49 8.62 23.01
CA ALA A 377 -0.85 7.54 23.92
C ALA A 377 0.31 6.59 24.15
N MET A 378 0.98 6.16 23.07
CA MET A 378 2.14 5.28 23.16
C MET A 378 3.31 5.94 23.90
N THR A 379 3.58 7.23 23.62
CA THR A 379 4.60 7.99 24.35
C THR A 379 4.29 8.07 25.84
N SER A 380 3.03 8.35 26.21
CA SER A 380 2.60 8.46 27.62
C SER A 380 2.70 7.14 28.38
N ARG A 381 2.71 6.02 27.68
CA ARG A 381 2.86 4.66 28.24
C ARG A 381 4.27 4.11 28.09
N ASN A 382 5.23 4.91 27.63
CA ASN A 382 6.61 4.50 27.34
C ASN A 382 6.70 3.32 26.35
N TRP A 383 5.73 3.19 25.46
CA TRP A 383 5.81 2.20 24.38
C TRP A 383 6.76 2.69 23.31
N GLU A 384 7.90 2.02 23.15
CA GLU A 384 8.90 2.37 22.14
C GLU A 384 8.29 2.33 20.74
N HIS A 385 8.37 3.44 20.01
CA HIS A 385 7.85 3.48 18.65
C HIS A 385 8.53 4.55 17.79
N ARG A 386 8.43 4.35 16.47
CA ARG A 386 8.78 5.34 15.45
C ARG A 386 7.52 5.71 14.69
N PHE A 387 7.34 6.99 14.41
CA PHE A 387 6.19 7.51 13.69
C PHE A 387 6.65 8.35 12.52
N GLU A 388 6.20 8.02 11.30
CA GLU A 388 6.49 8.77 10.08
C GLU A 388 5.21 9.11 9.32
N VAL A 389 5.28 10.25 8.62
CA VAL A 389 4.20 10.77 7.78
C VAL A 389 4.66 10.78 6.33
N TRP A 390 3.90 10.12 5.46
CA TRP A 390 4.16 10.01 4.02
C TRP A 390 3.26 10.96 3.23
N ASP A 391 3.72 11.51 2.11
CA ASP A 391 2.83 12.27 1.23
C ASP A 391 2.02 11.33 0.33
N GLY A 392 0.87 10.94 0.81
CA GLY A 392 -0.08 10.04 0.15
C GLY A 392 -1.42 9.98 0.86
N GLY A 393 -2.36 9.29 0.26
CA GLY A 393 -3.66 8.95 0.84
C GLY A 393 -3.65 7.53 1.43
N HIS A 394 -4.82 6.96 1.71
CA HIS A 394 -4.99 5.57 2.15
C HIS A 394 -4.77 4.64 0.94
N ASP A 395 -3.51 4.32 0.61
CA ASP A 395 -3.13 3.84 -0.72
C ASP A 395 -1.86 2.99 -0.71
N PHE A 396 -1.87 1.92 -1.49
CA PHE A 396 -0.70 1.08 -1.73
C PHE A 396 0.44 1.79 -2.48
N ALA A 397 0.20 2.94 -3.12
CA ALA A 397 1.24 3.69 -3.82
C ALA A 397 2.41 4.10 -2.91
N TRP A 398 2.14 4.41 -1.64
CA TRP A 398 3.19 4.67 -0.67
C TRP A 398 3.39 3.51 0.33
N TRP A 399 2.35 2.71 0.64
CA TRP A 399 2.52 1.54 1.51
C TRP A 399 3.55 0.56 0.97
N ARG A 400 3.64 0.41 -0.36
CA ARG A 400 4.65 -0.46 -0.98
C ARG A 400 6.08 0.02 -0.73
N GLU A 401 6.29 1.31 -0.54
CA GLU A 401 7.59 1.89 -0.19
C GLU A 401 7.85 1.73 1.33
N ALA A 402 6.83 2.03 2.14
CA ALA A 402 6.93 2.00 3.59
C ALA A 402 7.17 0.58 4.14
N LEU A 403 6.48 -0.45 3.63
CA LEU A 403 6.60 -1.80 4.18
C LEU A 403 8.02 -2.37 4.09
N PRO A 404 8.71 -2.42 2.93
CA PRO A 404 10.09 -2.90 2.87
C PRO A 404 11.05 -2.06 3.71
N HIS A 405 10.85 -0.74 3.74
CA HIS A 405 11.65 0.17 4.56
C HIS A 405 11.52 -0.15 6.06
N ARG A 406 10.29 -0.32 6.56
CA ARG A 406 10.05 -0.70 7.96
C ARG A 406 10.54 -2.11 8.29
N LEU A 407 10.35 -3.05 7.38
CA LEU A 407 10.89 -4.41 7.51
C LEU A 407 12.42 -4.37 7.64
N SER A 408 13.11 -3.61 6.78
CA SER A 408 14.55 -3.46 6.84
C SER A 408 15.00 -2.89 8.20
N GLN A 409 14.32 -1.86 8.71
CA GLN A 409 14.60 -1.27 10.02
C GLN A 409 14.38 -2.28 11.16
N ALA A 410 13.23 -2.95 11.19
CA ALA A 410 12.88 -3.90 12.24
C ALA A 410 13.80 -5.12 12.25
N LEU A 411 14.10 -5.70 11.07
CA LEU A 411 14.98 -6.85 10.94
C LEU A 411 16.42 -6.57 11.39
N ARG A 412 16.92 -5.35 11.21
CA ARG A 412 18.27 -4.95 11.67
C ARG A 412 18.39 -4.89 13.19
N THR A 413 17.30 -4.89 13.94
CA THR A 413 17.33 -4.97 15.42
C THR A 413 17.39 -6.40 15.94
N LEU A 414 17.23 -7.40 15.06
CA LEU A 414 17.21 -8.82 15.40
C LEU A 414 18.56 -9.48 15.07
N PRO A 415 18.88 -10.62 15.70
CA PRO A 415 20.04 -11.43 15.30
C PRO A 415 19.93 -11.83 13.82
N PRO A 416 21.01 -11.71 13.03
CA PRO A 416 20.98 -12.06 11.62
C PRO A 416 20.88 -13.57 11.43
N ALA A 417 20.09 -13.99 10.43
CA ALA A 417 20.07 -15.37 9.96
C ALA A 417 21.42 -15.76 9.35
N THR A 418 21.78 -17.04 9.44
CA THR A 418 23.01 -17.59 8.88
C THR A 418 22.73 -18.48 7.68
N VAL A 419 23.60 -18.45 6.65
CA VAL A 419 23.46 -19.31 5.48
C VAL A 419 23.63 -20.78 5.86
N ASN A 420 22.75 -21.66 5.39
CA ASN A 420 22.80 -23.09 5.63
C ASN A 420 23.52 -23.78 4.47
N TYR A 421 24.78 -24.17 4.67
CA TYR A 421 25.63 -24.86 3.70
C TYR A 421 25.48 -26.38 3.74
N GLN A 422 24.29 -26.94 3.98
CA GLN A 422 24.10 -28.40 3.93
C GLN A 422 24.00 -28.94 2.51
#